data_7b9ed05ed860250905b15816754440db
#
_entry.id   7b9ed05ed860250905b15816754440db
#
_cell.length_a   1.000
_cell.length_b   1.000
_cell.length_c   1.000
_cell.angle_alpha   90.00
_cell.angle_beta   90.00
_cell.angle_gamma   90.00
#
_symmetry.space_group_name_H-M   'P 1'
#
loop_
_entity.id
_entity.type
_entity.pdbx_description
1 polymer ?
#
loop_
_entity_poly.entity_id
_entity_poly.type
_entity_poly.pdbx_seq_one_letter_code
_entity_poly.pdbx_strand_id
1 'polypeptide(L)'
;MVDLRTPRFDRPTVLRHVDLVLVLLATALAALGILMVYSATRGPATDLRPAETAYLYRQAVFAGIGIAAMFLAAWFGHRRVLRLAAPIYVGLLTTLIAVLIAGVEVRGTRGWFQLGDYRLQPSEFGKIALIVVLAAMLGSAEEVGVFRLGAAVVAASLPVLGIWLENDLG
;
A
#
# COMPACT_ATOMS: atom_id res chain seq x y z
N MET A 1 -46.21 25.67 2.26
CA MET A 1 -46.05 24.54 1.35
C MET A 1 -44.56 24.33 1.15
N VAL A 2 -43.97 23.46 1.98
CA VAL A 2 -42.51 23.23 2.01
C VAL A 2 -42.19 22.21 0.94
N ASP A 3 -41.40 22.62 -0.06
CA ASP A 3 -40.96 21.77 -1.17
C ASP A 3 -39.91 20.75 -0.67
N LEU A 4 -40.37 19.54 -0.35
CA LEU A 4 -39.53 18.39 0.05
C LEU A 4 -38.89 17.76 -1.20
N ARG A 5 -38.11 18.52 -1.95
CA ARG A 5 -37.23 17.90 -2.95
C ARG A 5 -36.14 17.14 -2.25
N THR A 6 -36.32 15.82 -2.16
CA THR A 6 -35.26 14.89 -1.82
C THR A 6 -34.01 15.20 -2.65
N PRO A 7 -32.86 15.42 -2.02
CA PRO A 7 -31.64 15.62 -2.78
C PRO A 7 -31.40 14.35 -3.61
N ARG A 8 -31.50 14.45 -4.92
CA ARG A 8 -30.99 13.43 -5.83
C ARG A 8 -29.51 13.30 -5.55
N PHE A 9 -29.16 12.21 -4.89
CA PHE A 9 -27.77 11.77 -4.84
C PHE A 9 -27.37 11.39 -6.27
N ASP A 10 -26.96 12.37 -7.05
CA ASP A 10 -26.21 12.11 -8.27
C ASP A 10 -25.03 11.21 -7.86
N ARG A 11 -25.09 9.98 -8.32
CA ARG A 11 -23.95 9.06 -8.15
C ARG A 11 -22.78 9.73 -8.86
N PRO A 12 -21.77 10.22 -8.14
CA PRO A 12 -20.61 10.79 -8.81
C PRO A 12 -20.05 9.69 -9.69
N THR A 13 -20.03 9.89 -10.98
CA THR A 13 -19.29 9.02 -11.90
C THR A 13 -17.86 9.11 -11.46
N VAL A 14 -17.34 8.03 -10.86
CA VAL A 14 -16.01 7.93 -10.24
C VAL A 14 -14.93 8.45 -11.19
N LEU A 15 -15.12 8.24 -12.50
CA LEU A 15 -14.23 8.68 -13.56
C LEU A 15 -14.12 10.22 -13.72
N ARG A 16 -15.07 11.00 -13.20
CA ARG A 16 -15.08 12.47 -13.33
C ARG A 16 -14.17 13.16 -12.30
N HIS A 17 -13.68 12.41 -11.30
CA HIS A 17 -12.85 12.94 -10.21
C HIS A 17 -11.46 12.29 -10.18
N VAL A 18 -11.11 11.49 -11.18
CA VAL A 18 -9.76 10.93 -11.30
C VAL A 18 -8.86 11.99 -11.91
N ASP A 19 -7.85 12.40 -11.16
CA ASP A 19 -6.82 13.30 -11.67
C ASP A 19 -5.96 12.55 -12.70
N LEU A 20 -6.15 12.91 -13.97
CA LEU A 20 -5.45 12.30 -15.10
C LEU A 20 -3.94 12.49 -15.00
N VAL A 21 -3.49 13.62 -14.46
CA VAL A 21 -2.06 13.92 -14.29
C VAL A 21 -1.44 12.94 -13.30
N LEU A 22 -2.12 12.67 -12.19
CA LEU A 22 -1.67 11.72 -11.18
C LEU A 22 -1.57 10.30 -11.75
N VAL A 23 -2.58 9.87 -12.52
CA VAL A 23 -2.57 8.55 -13.19
C VAL A 23 -1.43 8.44 -14.19
N LEU A 24 -1.23 9.47 -15.00
CA LEU A 24 -0.14 9.49 -15.99
C LEU A 24 1.23 9.44 -15.31
N LEU A 25 1.44 10.23 -14.24
CA LEU A 25 2.69 10.21 -13.48
C LEU A 25 2.96 8.86 -12.83
N ALA A 26 1.95 8.25 -12.19
CA ALA A 26 2.08 6.93 -11.59
C ALA A 26 2.43 5.86 -12.63
N THR A 27 1.76 5.90 -13.79
CA THR A 27 2.02 4.96 -14.89
C THR A 27 3.41 5.18 -15.51
N ALA A 28 3.83 6.44 -15.67
CA ALA A 28 5.16 6.78 -16.16
C ALA A 28 6.26 6.31 -15.21
N LEU A 29 6.08 6.48 -13.88
CA LEU A 29 7.00 5.96 -12.88
C LEU A 29 7.07 4.44 -12.89
N ALA A 30 5.94 3.75 -13.04
CA ALA A 30 5.92 2.30 -13.18
C ALA A 30 6.67 1.83 -14.44
N ALA A 31 6.47 2.50 -15.57
CA ALA A 31 7.18 2.22 -16.82
C ALA A 31 8.68 2.45 -16.69
N LEU A 32 9.09 3.56 -16.07
CA LEU A 32 10.50 3.83 -15.76
C LEU A 32 11.10 2.75 -14.86
N GLY A 33 10.37 2.30 -13.84
CA GLY A 33 10.79 1.19 -12.97
C GLY A 33 11.03 -0.10 -13.75
N ILE A 34 10.14 -0.45 -14.69
CA ILE A 34 10.32 -1.61 -15.57
C ILE A 34 11.58 -1.45 -16.45
N LEU A 35 11.78 -0.28 -17.04
CA LEU A 35 12.97 0.02 -17.86
C LEU A 35 14.26 -0.06 -17.05
N MET A 36 14.25 0.44 -15.81
CA MET A 36 15.43 0.38 -14.92
C MET A 36 15.75 -1.06 -14.52
N VAL A 37 14.76 -1.87 -14.17
CA VAL A 37 14.98 -3.31 -13.88
C VAL A 37 15.53 -4.00 -15.12
N TYR A 38 14.99 -3.73 -16.30
CA TYR A 38 15.49 -4.27 -17.56
C TYR A 38 16.94 -3.88 -17.82
N SER A 39 17.30 -2.60 -17.61
CA SER A 39 18.67 -2.11 -17.78
C SER A 39 19.64 -2.73 -16.75
N ALA A 40 19.22 -2.83 -15.49
CA ALA A 40 20.06 -3.34 -14.40
C ALA A 40 20.29 -4.85 -14.46
N THR A 41 19.39 -5.60 -15.10
CA THR A 41 19.50 -7.07 -15.23
C THR A 41 20.19 -7.50 -16.52
N ARG A 42 20.46 -6.60 -17.46
CA ARG A 42 21.27 -6.90 -18.65
C ARG A 42 22.74 -7.03 -18.27
N GLY A 43 23.26 -8.25 -18.46
CA GLY A 43 24.70 -8.51 -18.47
C GLY A 43 25.36 -7.97 -19.76
N PRO A 44 26.70 -8.07 -19.91
CA PRO A 44 27.38 -7.70 -21.15
C PRO A 44 26.75 -8.47 -22.32
N ALA A 45 26.55 -7.77 -23.44
CA ALA A 45 25.62 -7.98 -24.56
C ALA A 45 25.66 -9.33 -25.34
N THR A 46 26.19 -10.40 -24.78
CA THR A 46 26.43 -11.64 -25.53
C THR A 46 25.44 -12.78 -25.31
N ASP A 47 24.70 -12.81 -24.16
CA ASP A 47 23.76 -13.89 -23.93
C ASP A 47 22.53 -13.41 -23.14
N LEU A 48 21.35 -13.44 -23.76
CA LEU A 48 20.06 -13.27 -23.07
C LEU A 48 19.84 -14.48 -22.13
N ARG A 49 20.22 -14.32 -20.86
CA ARG A 49 19.98 -15.38 -19.88
C ARG A 49 18.48 -15.44 -19.55
N PRO A 50 17.91 -16.65 -19.41
CA PRO A 50 16.49 -16.81 -19.03
C PRO A 50 16.08 -16.07 -17.75
N ALA A 51 17.05 -15.82 -16.84
CA ALA A 51 16.83 -15.05 -15.61
C ALA A 51 16.45 -13.58 -15.86
N GLU A 52 16.97 -12.95 -16.93
CA GLU A 52 16.75 -11.54 -17.24
C GLU A 52 15.29 -11.27 -17.64
N THR A 53 14.72 -12.16 -18.45
CA THR A 53 13.31 -12.07 -18.85
C THR A 53 12.36 -12.36 -17.70
N ALA A 54 12.75 -13.21 -16.73
CA ALA A 54 11.93 -13.51 -15.56
C ALA A 54 11.75 -12.30 -14.64
N TYR A 55 12.81 -11.51 -14.41
CA TYR A 55 12.72 -10.28 -13.61
C TYR A 55 11.85 -9.23 -14.28
N LEU A 56 12.01 -9.04 -15.60
CA LEU A 56 11.18 -8.12 -16.38
C LEU A 56 9.71 -8.51 -16.32
N TYR A 57 9.40 -9.79 -16.52
CA TYR A 57 8.04 -10.30 -16.47
C TYR A 57 7.41 -10.10 -15.08
N ARG A 58 8.14 -10.43 -14.01
CA ARG A 58 7.69 -10.21 -12.63
C ARG A 58 7.38 -8.72 -12.38
N GLN A 59 8.29 -7.83 -12.79
CA GLN A 59 8.10 -6.40 -12.61
C GLN A 59 6.88 -5.88 -13.39
N ALA A 60 6.68 -6.32 -14.63
CA ALA A 60 5.53 -5.94 -15.44
C ALA A 60 4.20 -6.42 -14.83
N VAL A 61 4.17 -7.66 -14.30
CA VAL A 61 3.00 -8.22 -13.62
C VAL A 61 2.68 -7.41 -12.35
N PHE A 62 3.68 -7.13 -11.51
CA PHE A 62 3.45 -6.33 -10.30
C PHE A 62 3.05 -4.89 -10.60
N ALA A 63 3.60 -4.28 -11.64
CA ALA A 63 3.17 -2.96 -12.11
C ALA A 63 1.70 -2.98 -12.58
N GLY A 64 1.30 -4.02 -13.33
CA GLY A 64 -0.09 -4.21 -13.74
C GLY A 64 -1.05 -4.40 -12.55
N ILE A 65 -0.66 -5.21 -11.56
CA ILE A 65 -1.41 -5.37 -10.31
C ILE A 65 -1.52 -4.05 -9.56
N GLY A 66 -0.43 -3.27 -9.46
CA GLY A 66 -0.41 -1.95 -8.81
C GLY A 66 -1.35 -0.96 -9.48
N ILE A 67 -1.34 -0.89 -10.81
CA ILE A 67 -2.24 -0.04 -11.60
C ILE A 67 -3.70 -0.48 -11.39
N ALA A 68 -3.98 -1.79 -11.43
CA ALA A 68 -5.32 -2.30 -11.17
C ALA A 68 -5.79 -1.96 -9.74
N ALA A 69 -4.92 -2.11 -8.74
CA ALA A 69 -5.20 -1.74 -7.36
C ALA A 69 -5.46 -0.23 -7.20
N MET A 70 -4.73 0.62 -7.92
CA MET A 70 -4.96 2.07 -7.95
C MET A 70 -6.37 2.41 -8.44
N PHE A 71 -6.82 1.83 -9.55
CA PHE A 71 -8.17 2.04 -10.07
C PHE A 71 -9.24 1.46 -9.13
N LEU A 72 -8.97 0.30 -8.53
CA LEU A 72 -9.86 -0.32 -7.55
C LEU A 72 -10.02 0.58 -6.31
N ALA A 73 -8.92 1.13 -5.79
CA ALA A 73 -8.95 2.06 -4.66
C ALA A 73 -9.72 3.34 -4.99
N ALA A 74 -9.53 3.90 -6.19
CA ALA A 74 -10.28 5.05 -6.68
C ALA A 74 -11.79 4.75 -6.76
N TRP A 75 -12.16 3.54 -7.23
CA TRP A 75 -13.56 3.12 -7.31
C TRP A 75 -14.18 2.88 -5.94
N PHE A 76 -13.44 2.31 -5.01
CA PHE A 76 -13.91 2.09 -3.63
C PHE A 76 -14.24 3.40 -2.91
N GLY A 77 -13.46 4.46 -3.20
CA GLY A 77 -13.62 5.78 -2.62
C GLY A 77 -13.11 5.86 -1.16
N HIS A 78 -12.51 6.99 -0.83
CA HIS A 78 -11.83 7.22 0.46
C HIS A 78 -12.71 6.97 1.70
N ARG A 79 -14.02 7.30 1.64
CA ARG A 79 -14.93 7.12 2.79
C ARG A 79 -15.13 5.65 3.19
N ARG A 80 -15.07 4.72 2.22
CA ARG A 80 -15.15 3.29 2.51
C ARG A 80 -13.84 2.78 3.09
N VAL A 81 -12.71 3.23 2.53
CA VAL A 81 -11.38 2.88 3.03
C VAL A 81 -11.22 3.32 4.49
N LEU A 82 -11.59 4.57 4.82
CA LEU A 82 -11.53 5.08 6.19
C LEU A 82 -12.43 4.29 7.17
N ARG A 83 -13.59 3.80 6.73
CA ARG A 83 -14.43 2.92 7.57
C ARG A 83 -13.79 1.56 7.86
N LEU A 84 -12.89 1.12 7.00
CA LEU A 84 -12.13 -0.13 7.17
C LEU A 84 -10.81 0.08 7.94
N ALA A 85 -10.55 1.29 8.45
CA ALA A 85 -9.29 1.59 9.14
C ALA A 85 -9.03 0.65 10.33
N ALA A 86 -10.04 0.38 11.16
CA ALA A 86 -9.90 -0.50 12.31
C ALA A 86 -9.57 -1.96 11.91
N PRO A 87 -10.32 -2.64 11.02
CA PRO A 87 -9.95 -3.99 10.59
C PRO A 87 -8.62 -4.02 9.81
N ILE A 88 -8.28 -2.98 9.04
CA ILE A 88 -6.96 -2.87 8.37
C ILE A 88 -5.85 -2.83 9.42
N TYR A 89 -6.02 -2.05 10.49
CA TYR A 89 -5.04 -1.94 11.55
C TYR A 89 -4.85 -3.24 12.33
N VAL A 90 -5.94 -3.90 12.69
CA VAL A 90 -5.89 -5.21 13.36
C VAL A 90 -5.22 -6.24 12.46
N GLY A 91 -5.56 -6.25 11.17
CA GLY A 91 -4.93 -7.13 10.19
C GLY A 91 -3.42 -6.87 10.08
N LEU A 92 -2.99 -5.60 10.04
CA LEU A 92 -1.57 -5.23 10.04
C LEU A 92 -0.85 -5.77 11.27
N LEU A 93 -1.35 -5.49 12.48
CA LEU A 93 -0.71 -5.95 13.72
C LEU A 93 -0.64 -7.48 13.78
N THR A 94 -1.71 -8.16 13.36
CA THR A 94 -1.74 -9.62 13.32
C THR A 94 -0.71 -10.18 12.34
N THR A 95 -0.54 -9.57 11.16
CA THR A 95 0.44 -10.04 10.17
C THR A 95 1.87 -9.73 10.59
N LEU A 96 2.14 -8.60 11.28
CA LEU A 96 3.46 -8.31 11.85
C LEU A 96 3.82 -9.31 12.95
N ILE A 97 2.89 -9.63 13.86
CA ILE A 97 3.12 -10.65 14.89
C ILE A 97 3.34 -12.03 14.24
N ALA A 98 2.52 -12.38 13.25
CA ALA A 98 2.63 -13.66 12.56
C ALA A 98 3.98 -13.81 11.84
N VAL A 99 4.50 -12.76 11.23
CA VAL A 99 5.81 -12.81 10.54
C VAL A 99 6.97 -12.90 11.52
N LEU A 100 6.88 -12.30 12.71
CA LEU A 100 7.89 -12.47 13.78
C LEU A 100 7.99 -13.93 14.25
N ILE A 101 6.84 -14.65 14.28
CA ILE A 101 6.77 -16.04 14.76
C ILE A 101 7.14 -17.02 13.64
N ALA A 102 6.55 -16.85 12.44
CA ALA A 102 6.60 -17.81 11.33
C ALA A 102 7.32 -17.27 10.09
N GLY A 103 7.91 -16.09 10.15
CA GLY A 103 8.62 -15.48 9.03
C GLY A 103 9.98 -16.14 8.77
N VAL A 104 10.39 -16.10 7.50
CA VAL A 104 11.73 -16.52 7.09
C VAL A 104 12.71 -15.36 7.19
N GLU A 105 13.92 -15.68 7.59
CA GLU A 105 14.99 -14.71 7.67
C GLU A 105 15.66 -14.53 6.30
N VAL A 106 15.76 -13.28 5.86
CA VAL A 106 16.42 -12.91 4.61
C VAL A 106 17.39 -11.77 4.90
N ARG A 107 18.66 -11.99 4.69
CA ARG A 107 19.73 -11.00 4.93
C ARG A 107 19.74 -10.41 6.34
N GLY A 108 19.40 -11.21 7.36
CA GLY A 108 19.38 -10.76 8.76
C GLY A 108 18.05 -10.14 9.21
N THR A 109 17.07 -10.01 8.32
CA THR A 109 15.73 -9.47 8.61
C THR A 109 14.71 -10.60 8.60
N ARG A 110 13.98 -10.78 9.72
CA ARG A 110 12.90 -11.76 9.84
C ARG A 110 11.54 -11.08 9.60
N GLY A 111 11.30 -10.64 8.38
CA GLY A 111 10.11 -9.88 8.01
C GLY A 111 9.37 -10.43 6.78
N TRP A 112 9.66 -11.68 6.34
CA TRP A 112 9.18 -12.21 5.08
C TRP A 112 8.35 -13.47 5.24
N PHE A 113 7.19 -13.53 4.58
CA PHE A 113 6.50 -14.78 4.31
C PHE A 113 6.96 -15.36 2.99
N GLN A 114 7.38 -16.64 3.00
CA GLN A 114 7.72 -17.38 1.78
C GLN A 114 6.45 -18.03 1.22
N LEU A 115 6.04 -17.60 0.03
CA LEU A 115 4.89 -18.13 -0.71
C LEU A 115 5.39 -18.75 -2.03
N GLY A 116 5.93 -19.96 -1.95
CA GLY A 116 6.61 -20.58 -3.08
C GLY A 116 7.84 -19.77 -3.49
N ASP A 117 7.89 -19.33 -4.75
CA ASP A 117 8.97 -18.50 -5.29
C ASP A 117 8.82 -17.00 -4.97
N TYR A 118 7.71 -16.62 -4.35
CA TYR A 118 7.43 -15.22 -3.98
C TYR A 118 7.69 -14.99 -2.50
N ARG A 119 8.12 -13.76 -2.19
CA ARG A 119 8.27 -13.28 -0.82
C ARG A 119 7.36 -12.08 -0.62
N LEU A 120 6.61 -12.10 0.47
CA LEU A 120 5.72 -11.03 0.86
C LEU A 120 6.18 -10.46 2.19
N GLN A 121 6.36 -9.14 2.24
CA GLN A 121 6.77 -8.41 3.43
C GLN A 121 5.58 -7.61 3.96
N PRO A 122 5.00 -7.97 5.12
CA PRO A 122 3.84 -7.28 5.67
C PRO A 122 4.10 -5.81 6.01
N SER A 123 5.31 -5.46 6.42
CA SER A 123 5.71 -4.08 6.75
C SER A 123 5.56 -3.11 5.58
N GLU A 124 5.68 -3.56 4.33
CA GLU A 124 5.42 -2.73 3.15
C GLU A 124 3.95 -2.26 3.07
N PHE A 125 3.01 -3.14 3.40
CA PHE A 125 1.59 -2.79 3.51
C PHE A 125 1.30 -1.94 4.75
N GLY A 126 2.16 -2.04 5.76
CA GLY A 126 2.07 -1.28 7.01
C GLY A 126 2.08 0.23 6.80
N LYS A 127 2.86 0.72 5.85
CA LYS A 127 2.92 2.14 5.50
C LYS A 127 1.56 2.67 5.05
N ILE A 128 0.89 1.95 4.16
CA ILE A 128 -0.43 2.32 3.63
C ILE A 128 -1.50 2.19 4.72
N ALA A 129 -1.47 1.09 5.48
CA ALA A 129 -2.41 0.84 6.58
C ALA A 129 -2.31 1.95 7.63
N LEU A 130 -1.11 2.36 8.01
CA LEU A 130 -0.88 3.43 8.97
C LEU A 130 -1.41 4.78 8.48
N ILE A 131 -1.19 5.13 7.21
CA ILE A 131 -1.76 6.35 6.61
C ILE A 131 -3.29 6.33 6.70
N VAL A 132 -3.94 5.22 6.37
CA VAL A 132 -5.40 5.08 6.43
C VAL A 132 -5.90 5.22 7.86
N VAL A 133 -5.24 4.61 8.84
CA VAL A 133 -5.61 4.67 10.26
C VAL A 133 -5.45 6.08 10.81
N LEU A 134 -4.32 6.73 10.56
CA LEU A 134 -4.08 8.10 11.00
C LEU A 134 -5.06 9.08 10.33
N ALA A 135 -5.34 8.91 9.06
CA ALA A 135 -6.35 9.70 8.35
C ALA A 135 -7.75 9.51 8.94
N ALA A 136 -8.12 8.28 9.31
CA ALA A 136 -9.40 8.01 9.96
C ALA A 136 -9.49 8.60 11.37
N MET A 137 -8.39 8.57 12.13
CA MET A 137 -8.32 9.10 13.49
C MET A 137 -8.31 10.63 13.54
N LEU A 138 -7.56 11.26 12.65
CA LEU A 138 -7.30 12.72 12.70
C LEU A 138 -8.20 13.50 11.75
N GLY A 139 -8.58 12.93 10.60
CA GLY A 139 -9.30 13.63 9.54
C GLY A 139 -10.78 13.89 9.82
N SER A 140 -11.37 13.34 10.87
CA SER A 140 -12.79 13.50 11.22
C SER A 140 -13.05 14.63 12.24
N ALA A 141 -12.03 15.37 12.68
CA ALA A 141 -12.16 16.41 13.69
C ALA A 141 -11.87 17.79 13.10
N GLU A 142 -12.71 18.77 13.45
CA GLU A 142 -12.44 20.21 13.16
C GLU A 142 -11.23 20.70 13.97
N GLU A 143 -11.07 20.19 15.21
CA GLU A 143 -9.89 20.43 16.04
C GLU A 143 -9.35 19.10 16.59
N VAL A 144 -8.03 18.91 16.46
CA VAL A 144 -7.36 17.72 16.97
C VAL A 144 -6.93 17.97 18.41
N GLY A 145 -7.73 17.48 19.36
CA GLY A 145 -7.40 17.57 20.78
C GLY A 145 -6.20 16.69 21.16
N VAL A 146 -5.54 17.04 22.27
CA VAL A 146 -4.32 16.35 22.77
C VAL A 146 -4.54 14.83 22.96
N PHE A 147 -5.70 14.43 23.45
CA PHE A 147 -6.03 13.01 23.62
C PHE A 147 -6.05 12.23 22.30
N ARG A 148 -6.60 12.83 21.25
CA ARG A 148 -6.69 12.22 19.91
C ARG A 148 -5.30 12.14 19.29
N LEU A 149 -4.49 13.18 19.47
CA LEU A 149 -3.10 13.17 19.02
C LEU A 149 -2.30 12.08 19.75
N GLY A 150 -2.44 11.98 21.07
CA GLY A 150 -1.80 10.92 21.86
C GLY A 150 -2.20 9.51 21.40
N ALA A 151 -3.50 9.29 21.16
CA ALA A 151 -3.98 8.01 20.62
C ALA A 151 -3.40 7.70 19.23
N ALA A 152 -3.28 8.70 18.37
CA ALA A 152 -2.67 8.54 17.04
C ALA A 152 -1.17 8.19 17.13
N VAL A 153 -0.44 8.81 18.05
CA VAL A 153 0.97 8.50 18.32
C VAL A 153 1.12 7.05 18.82
N VAL A 154 0.28 6.63 19.77
CA VAL A 154 0.27 5.23 20.26
C VAL A 154 -0.06 4.27 19.13
N ALA A 155 -1.08 4.56 18.32
CA ALA A 155 -1.43 3.74 17.17
C ALA A 155 -0.29 3.65 16.14
N ALA A 156 0.48 4.71 15.94
CA ALA A 156 1.64 4.69 15.05
C ALA A 156 2.83 3.92 15.64
N SER A 157 3.05 4.00 16.94
CA SER A 157 4.21 3.38 17.59
C SER A 157 4.16 1.85 17.59
N LEU A 158 2.98 1.22 17.65
CA LEU A 158 2.86 -0.24 17.67
C LEU A 158 3.37 -0.92 16.39
N PRO A 159 2.95 -0.52 15.16
CA PRO A 159 3.53 -1.07 13.94
C PRO A 159 5.03 -0.77 13.80
N VAL A 160 5.47 0.44 14.20
CA VAL A 160 6.88 0.84 14.17
C VAL A 160 7.73 -0.08 15.05
N LEU A 161 7.26 -0.39 16.26
CA LEU A 161 7.91 -1.36 17.16
C LEU A 161 7.94 -2.76 16.54
N GLY A 162 6.84 -3.20 15.90
CA GLY A 162 6.81 -4.48 15.18
C GLY A 162 7.87 -4.56 14.09
N ILE A 163 7.97 -3.55 13.26
CA ILE A 163 8.97 -3.45 12.17
C ILE A 163 10.40 -3.38 12.73
N TRP A 164 10.60 -2.66 13.82
CA TRP A 164 11.88 -2.59 14.49
C TRP A 164 12.33 -3.96 15.03
N LEU A 165 11.40 -4.76 15.56
CA LEU A 165 11.67 -6.12 16.05
C LEU A 165 11.99 -7.10 14.90
N GLU A 166 11.55 -6.82 13.68
CA GLU A 166 11.92 -7.57 12.47
C GLU A 166 13.38 -7.32 12.04
N ASN A 167 14.11 -6.39 12.69
CA ASN A 167 15.40 -5.84 12.25
C ASN A 167 15.35 -5.21 10.86
N ASP A 168 14.18 -4.67 10.51
CA ASP A 168 13.93 -4.03 9.22
C ASP A 168 13.93 -2.51 9.39
N LEU A 169 15.09 -1.92 9.29
CA LEU A 169 15.28 -0.46 9.40
C LEU A 169 15.36 0.24 8.02
N GLY A 170 15.10 -0.50 6.93
CA GLY A 170 15.10 0.02 5.55
C GLY A 170 16.35 -0.28 4.76
#